data_129b09062dc445162a6b3b916ff23ef6
#
_entry.id   129b09062dc445162a6b3b916ff23ef6
#
_cell.length_a   1.000
_cell.length_b   1.000
_cell.length_c   1.000
_cell.angle_alpha   90.00
_cell.angle_beta   90.00
_cell.angle_gamma   90.00
#
_symmetry.space_group_name_H-M   'P 1'
#
loop_
_entity.id
_entity.type
_entity.pdbx_description
1 polymer ?
#
loop_
_entity_poly.entity_id
_entity_poly.type
_entity_poly.pdbx_seq_one_letter_code
_entity_poly.pdbx_strand_id
1 'polypeptide(L)'
;MSEKPVVLVTRKLPAAVEDRLRRDYDARLNDRDQVYSSEQLIAYATGADAIVPCHTEKLTAEVIQRLPDSIRAITSFSVGYDHIDLQAAKARGIVVTNTPEVLSDATAEIAMLLLLGAARRAFEGEQQIRTDTWSDWSATYQLGLQVTGKRLGIIGMGRVGQIMARRARGFDM
;
A
#
# COMPACT_ATOMS: atom_id res chain seq x y z
N MET A 1 -3.52 6.18 -37.24
CA MET A 1 -3.31 5.42 -35.98
C MET A 1 -3.59 6.39 -34.85
N SER A 2 -4.52 6.08 -33.95
CA SER A 2 -4.75 6.93 -32.76
C SER A 2 -3.47 7.00 -31.97
N GLU A 3 -3.04 8.19 -31.59
CA GLU A 3 -1.89 8.41 -30.73
C GLU A 3 -2.20 7.80 -29.36
N LYS A 4 -1.24 7.06 -28.77
CA LYS A 4 -1.46 6.44 -27.46
C LYS A 4 -1.61 7.52 -26.40
N PRO A 5 -2.52 7.36 -25.40
CA PRO A 5 -2.60 8.29 -24.27
C PRO A 5 -1.28 8.33 -23.51
N VAL A 6 -0.88 9.54 -23.09
CA VAL A 6 0.33 9.77 -22.30
C VAL A 6 0.02 9.58 -20.83
N VAL A 7 0.75 8.68 -20.15
CA VAL A 7 0.54 8.33 -18.76
C VAL A 7 1.79 8.62 -17.92
N LEU A 8 1.68 9.53 -16.96
CA LEU A 8 2.75 9.78 -15.98
C LEU A 8 2.65 8.80 -14.82
N VAL A 9 3.69 8.01 -14.60
CA VAL A 9 3.80 7.07 -13.48
C VAL A 9 4.77 7.65 -12.46
N THR A 10 4.30 7.93 -11.24
CA THR A 10 5.08 8.71 -10.26
C THR A 10 6.05 7.89 -9.42
N ARG A 11 5.89 6.57 -9.39
CA ARG A 11 6.74 5.65 -8.64
C ARG A 11 7.12 4.46 -9.52
N LYS A 12 8.21 3.80 -9.17
CA LYS A 12 8.55 2.53 -9.81
C LYS A 12 7.53 1.46 -9.46
N LEU A 13 7.01 0.79 -10.48
CA LEU A 13 6.02 -0.27 -10.35
C LEU A 13 6.64 -1.65 -10.63
N PRO A 14 5.95 -2.75 -10.29
CA PRO A 14 6.40 -4.09 -10.68
C PRO A 14 6.61 -4.18 -12.20
N ALA A 15 7.67 -4.86 -12.62
CA ALA A 15 8.10 -4.90 -14.03
C ALA A 15 6.96 -5.29 -14.99
N ALA A 16 6.15 -6.29 -14.65
CA ALA A 16 5.02 -6.72 -15.48
C ALA A 16 3.96 -5.60 -15.69
N VAL A 17 3.80 -4.70 -14.72
CA VAL A 17 2.90 -3.54 -14.82
C VAL A 17 3.51 -2.49 -15.72
N GLU A 18 4.79 -2.18 -15.54
CA GLU A 18 5.51 -1.22 -16.40
C GLU A 18 5.57 -1.68 -17.85
N ASP A 19 5.82 -2.97 -18.10
CA ASP A 19 5.82 -3.54 -19.45
C ASP A 19 4.45 -3.42 -20.12
N ARG A 20 3.37 -3.63 -19.37
CA ARG A 20 2.01 -3.41 -19.85
C ARG A 20 1.77 -1.93 -20.17
N LEU A 21 2.22 -1.03 -19.30
CA LEU A 21 2.10 0.42 -19.51
C LEU A 21 2.84 0.85 -20.78
N ARG A 22 4.08 0.39 -21.00
CA ARG A 22 4.85 0.68 -22.23
C ARG A 22 4.17 0.13 -23.50
N ARG A 23 3.56 -1.06 -23.39
CA ARG A 23 2.86 -1.69 -24.50
C ARG A 23 1.60 -0.91 -24.90
N ASP A 24 0.79 -0.49 -23.93
CA ASP A 24 -0.57 -0.01 -24.14
C ASP A 24 -0.65 1.53 -24.22
N TYR A 25 0.32 2.25 -23.61
CA TYR A 25 0.35 3.72 -23.47
C TYR A 25 1.69 4.32 -23.89
N ASP A 26 1.75 5.64 -24.04
CA ASP A 26 2.99 6.41 -23.97
C ASP A 26 3.30 6.69 -22.50
N ALA A 27 4.04 5.75 -21.87
CA ALA A 27 4.26 5.73 -20.44
C ALA A 27 5.54 6.49 -20.06
N ARG A 28 5.40 7.56 -19.28
CA ARG A 28 6.50 8.26 -18.63
C ARG A 28 6.76 7.65 -17.28
N LEU A 29 7.73 6.72 -17.20
CA LEU A 29 8.04 5.95 -15.99
C LEU A 29 9.06 6.67 -15.11
N ASN A 30 9.01 6.40 -13.81
CA ASN A 30 9.98 6.89 -12.84
C ASN A 30 11.01 5.80 -12.50
N ASP A 31 11.96 5.58 -13.38
CA ASP A 31 12.97 4.52 -13.26
C ASP A 31 13.84 4.63 -11.99
N ARG A 32 14.02 5.85 -11.48
CA ARG A 32 14.82 6.11 -10.27
C ARG A 32 14.03 5.99 -8.97
N ASP A 33 12.73 5.79 -9.05
CA ASP A 33 11.81 5.70 -7.89
C ASP A 33 11.92 6.90 -6.91
N GLN A 34 12.18 8.08 -7.43
CA GLN A 34 12.24 9.30 -6.60
C GLN A 34 10.84 9.79 -6.29
N VAL A 35 10.58 10.12 -5.03
CA VAL A 35 9.33 10.79 -4.64
C VAL A 35 9.33 12.20 -5.23
N TYR A 36 8.34 12.51 -6.06
CA TYR A 36 8.21 13.84 -6.64
C TYR A 36 7.64 14.83 -5.63
N SER A 37 8.20 16.04 -5.60
CA SER A 37 7.54 17.17 -4.96
C SER A 37 6.27 17.56 -5.74
N SER A 38 5.40 18.35 -5.12
CA SER A 38 4.19 18.86 -5.80
C SER A 38 4.52 19.62 -7.08
N GLU A 39 5.59 20.43 -7.05
CA GLU A 39 6.07 21.19 -8.22
C GLU A 39 6.58 20.28 -9.33
N GLN A 40 7.36 19.26 -8.96
CA GLN A 40 7.86 18.26 -9.91
C GLN A 40 6.71 17.46 -10.53
N LEU A 41 5.74 17.04 -9.71
CA LEU A 41 4.56 16.32 -10.17
C LEU A 41 3.78 17.14 -11.22
N ILE A 42 3.52 18.41 -10.91
CA ILE A 42 2.81 19.32 -11.83
C ILE A 42 3.61 19.51 -13.12
N ALA A 43 4.92 19.74 -13.01
CA ALA A 43 5.79 19.94 -14.17
C ALA A 43 5.84 18.70 -15.08
N TYR A 44 6.03 17.50 -14.49
CA TYR A 44 6.10 16.24 -15.25
C TYR A 44 4.74 15.82 -15.83
N ALA A 45 3.64 16.27 -15.22
CA ALA A 45 2.30 16.05 -15.75
C ALA A 45 1.99 16.85 -17.02
N THR A 46 2.85 17.81 -17.41
CA THR A 46 2.63 18.61 -18.63
C THR A 46 2.57 17.72 -19.85
N GLY A 47 1.44 17.81 -20.58
CA GLY A 47 1.16 17.00 -21.76
C GLY A 47 0.84 15.52 -21.47
N ALA A 48 0.59 15.16 -20.20
CA ALA A 48 0.03 13.85 -19.89
C ALA A 48 -1.50 13.89 -19.87
N ASP A 49 -2.13 12.75 -20.17
CA ASP A 49 -3.58 12.54 -20.11
C ASP A 49 -4.02 11.96 -18.76
N ALA A 50 -3.13 11.20 -18.12
CA ALA A 50 -3.38 10.57 -16.83
C ALA A 50 -2.14 10.51 -15.95
N ILE A 51 -2.39 10.41 -14.63
CA ILE A 51 -1.36 10.20 -13.61
C ILE A 51 -1.64 8.90 -12.88
N VAL A 52 -0.59 8.08 -12.68
CA VAL A 52 -0.61 6.88 -11.82
C VAL A 52 0.22 7.18 -10.57
N PRO A 53 -0.36 7.77 -9.53
CA PRO A 53 0.33 8.02 -8.26
C PRO A 53 0.29 6.80 -7.35
N CYS A 54 1.17 6.79 -6.34
CA CYS A 54 1.04 5.96 -5.15
C CYS A 54 0.56 6.82 -3.96
N HIS A 55 0.45 6.22 -2.78
CA HIS A 55 0.04 6.92 -1.56
C HIS A 55 1.05 7.97 -1.05
N THR A 56 2.24 8.00 -1.63
CA THR A 56 3.33 8.93 -1.25
C THR A 56 3.10 10.34 -1.79
N GLU A 57 2.46 10.49 -2.93
CA GLU A 57 2.17 11.77 -3.53
C GLU A 57 0.90 12.38 -2.88
N LYS A 58 1.00 13.64 -2.45
CA LYS A 58 -0.12 14.38 -1.87
C LYS A 58 -0.81 15.21 -2.95
N LEU A 59 -1.90 14.68 -3.48
CA LEU A 59 -2.76 15.34 -4.46
C LEU A 59 -3.82 16.17 -3.74
N THR A 60 -3.37 17.22 -3.04
CA THR A 60 -4.24 18.17 -2.35
C THR A 60 -5.06 18.99 -3.34
N ALA A 61 -6.08 19.71 -2.86
CA ALA A 61 -6.89 20.60 -3.68
C ALA A 61 -6.01 21.59 -4.48
N GLU A 62 -4.99 22.18 -3.83
CA GLU A 62 -4.06 23.10 -4.48
C GLU A 62 -3.28 22.43 -5.61
N VAL A 63 -2.73 21.24 -5.37
CA VAL A 63 -2.00 20.48 -6.40
C VAL A 63 -2.90 20.15 -7.57
N ILE A 64 -4.11 19.61 -7.29
CA ILE A 64 -5.07 19.23 -8.32
C ILE A 64 -5.49 20.45 -9.16
N GLN A 65 -5.70 21.61 -8.55
CA GLN A 65 -6.04 22.83 -9.27
C GLN A 65 -4.94 23.31 -10.24
N ARG A 66 -3.68 23.02 -9.91
CA ARG A 66 -2.50 23.38 -10.71
C ARG A 66 -2.10 22.33 -11.74
N LEU A 67 -2.69 21.15 -11.72
CA LEU A 67 -2.43 20.15 -12.77
C LEU A 67 -2.81 20.67 -14.14
N PRO A 68 -2.11 20.26 -15.21
CA PRO A 68 -2.48 20.62 -16.59
C PRO A 68 -3.92 20.22 -16.94
N ASP A 69 -4.57 20.99 -17.80
CA ASP A 69 -5.95 20.72 -18.24
C ASP A 69 -6.09 19.46 -19.08
N SER A 70 -4.98 18.92 -19.58
CA SER A 70 -4.93 17.62 -20.28
C SER A 70 -5.23 16.43 -19.37
N ILE A 71 -5.04 16.57 -18.04
CA ILE A 71 -5.24 15.46 -17.10
C ILE A 71 -6.73 15.14 -16.96
N ARG A 72 -7.10 13.93 -17.36
CA ARG A 72 -8.47 13.39 -17.31
C ARG A 72 -8.67 12.33 -16.24
N ALA A 73 -7.57 11.67 -15.81
CA ALA A 73 -7.64 10.59 -14.84
C ALA A 73 -6.47 10.59 -13.85
N ILE A 74 -6.77 10.22 -12.62
CA ILE A 74 -5.81 9.89 -11.56
C ILE A 74 -6.11 8.45 -11.14
N THR A 75 -5.23 7.51 -11.51
CA THR A 75 -5.42 6.08 -11.28
C THR A 75 -4.45 5.60 -10.22
N SER A 76 -4.84 5.70 -8.95
CA SER A 76 -3.95 5.44 -7.83
C SER A 76 -3.55 3.96 -7.72
N PHE A 77 -2.26 3.70 -7.69
CA PHE A 77 -1.70 2.38 -7.34
C PHE A 77 -1.70 2.20 -5.82
N SER A 78 -2.90 2.24 -5.24
CA SER A 78 -3.15 2.06 -3.81
C SER A 78 -4.60 1.68 -3.54
N VAL A 79 -4.85 1.05 -2.40
CA VAL A 79 -6.21 0.77 -1.91
C VAL A 79 -6.83 2.02 -1.28
N GLY A 80 -6.05 2.73 -0.46
CA GLY A 80 -6.45 4.01 0.12
C GLY A 80 -6.35 5.14 -0.90
N TYR A 81 -7.18 6.14 -0.74
CA TYR A 81 -7.23 7.35 -1.59
C TYR A 81 -7.31 8.65 -0.77
N ASP A 82 -7.02 8.58 0.51
CA ASP A 82 -6.98 9.71 1.44
C ASP A 82 -5.90 10.77 1.13
N HIS A 83 -4.95 10.42 0.26
CA HIS A 83 -3.94 11.32 -0.28
C HIS A 83 -4.42 12.13 -1.50
N ILE A 84 -5.66 11.90 -1.98
CA ILE A 84 -6.25 12.56 -3.15
C ILE A 84 -7.50 13.34 -2.72
N ASP A 85 -7.53 14.64 -3.00
CA ASP A 85 -8.74 15.44 -2.79
C ASP A 85 -9.77 15.14 -3.90
N LEU A 86 -10.73 14.27 -3.55
CA LEU A 86 -11.77 13.83 -4.48
C LEU A 86 -12.72 14.97 -4.91
N GLN A 87 -12.93 15.96 -4.05
CA GLN A 87 -13.81 17.09 -4.39
C GLN A 87 -13.16 17.99 -5.41
N ALA A 88 -11.88 18.29 -5.24
CA ALA A 88 -11.11 19.06 -6.24
C ALA A 88 -11.00 18.32 -7.57
N ALA A 89 -10.74 17.00 -7.55
CA ALA A 89 -10.70 16.20 -8.77
C ALA A 89 -12.05 16.21 -9.50
N LYS A 90 -13.16 16.01 -8.77
CA LYS A 90 -14.51 16.06 -9.32
C LYS A 90 -14.85 17.43 -9.91
N ALA A 91 -14.50 18.51 -9.23
CA ALA A 91 -14.74 19.87 -9.72
C ALA A 91 -14.03 20.15 -11.06
N ARG A 92 -12.88 19.50 -11.31
CA ARG A 92 -12.13 19.56 -12.57
C ARG A 92 -12.55 18.50 -13.59
N GLY A 93 -13.54 17.65 -13.28
CA GLY A 93 -13.94 16.54 -14.17
C GLY A 93 -12.89 15.43 -14.29
N ILE A 94 -11.93 15.34 -13.34
CA ILE A 94 -10.91 14.30 -13.33
C ILE A 94 -11.48 13.03 -12.69
N VAL A 95 -11.40 11.91 -13.41
CA VAL A 95 -11.81 10.60 -12.88
C VAL A 95 -10.74 10.07 -11.93
N VAL A 96 -11.13 9.63 -10.73
CA VAL A 96 -10.23 9.02 -9.76
C VAL A 96 -10.58 7.55 -9.61
N THR A 97 -9.59 6.67 -9.74
CA THR A 97 -9.70 5.23 -9.49
C THR A 97 -8.63 4.75 -8.53
N ASN A 98 -8.89 3.63 -7.86
CA ASN A 98 -7.97 2.97 -6.94
C ASN A 98 -7.97 1.45 -7.17
N THR A 99 -7.21 0.70 -6.37
CA THR A 99 -7.11 -0.77 -6.44
C THR A 99 -7.72 -1.42 -5.19
N PRO A 100 -9.06 -1.47 -5.05
CA PRO A 100 -9.71 -2.02 -3.85
C PRO A 100 -9.50 -3.54 -3.74
N GLU A 101 -9.52 -4.04 -2.50
CA GLU A 101 -9.58 -5.47 -2.12
C GLU A 101 -8.32 -6.33 -2.38
N VAL A 102 -7.39 -5.90 -3.21
CA VAL A 102 -6.24 -6.71 -3.68
C VAL A 102 -5.24 -7.11 -2.60
N LEU A 103 -5.21 -6.44 -1.43
CA LEU A 103 -4.20 -6.69 -0.38
C LEU A 103 -4.78 -7.04 0.99
N SER A 104 -6.12 -7.14 1.14
CA SER A 104 -6.74 -7.33 2.45
C SER A 104 -6.31 -8.63 3.13
N ASP A 105 -6.16 -9.72 2.37
CA ASP A 105 -5.68 -11.00 2.87
C ASP A 105 -4.21 -10.93 3.31
N ALA A 106 -3.34 -10.35 2.49
CA ALA A 106 -1.93 -10.19 2.82
C ALA A 106 -1.72 -9.31 4.07
N THR A 107 -2.50 -8.24 4.22
CA THR A 107 -2.47 -7.38 5.41
C THR A 107 -2.89 -8.16 6.66
N ALA A 108 -3.94 -8.99 6.58
CA ALA A 108 -4.38 -9.83 7.68
C ALA A 108 -3.35 -10.93 8.02
N GLU A 109 -2.58 -11.42 7.05
CA GLU A 109 -1.46 -12.35 7.29
C GLU A 109 -0.36 -11.71 8.13
N ILE A 110 0.03 -10.50 7.80
CA ILE A 110 1.00 -9.75 8.61
C ILE A 110 0.44 -9.47 10.00
N ALA A 111 -0.86 -9.14 10.14
CA ALA A 111 -1.48 -8.96 11.45
C ALA A 111 -1.43 -10.23 12.31
N MET A 112 -1.69 -11.41 11.73
CA MET A 112 -1.54 -12.70 12.42
C MET A 112 -0.09 -12.99 12.78
N LEU A 113 0.85 -12.74 11.86
CA LEU A 113 2.29 -12.90 12.13
C LEU A 113 2.73 -12.04 13.31
N LEU A 114 2.34 -10.77 13.34
CA LEU A 114 2.68 -9.85 14.42
C LEU A 114 2.02 -10.26 15.74
N LEU A 115 0.76 -10.69 15.73
CA LEU A 115 0.07 -11.19 16.92
C LEU A 115 0.79 -12.41 17.52
N LEU A 116 1.11 -13.39 16.71
CA LEU A 116 1.84 -14.59 17.16
C LEU A 116 3.28 -14.25 17.57
N GLY A 117 3.95 -13.41 16.79
CA GLY A 117 5.31 -12.97 17.08
C GLY A 117 5.43 -12.24 18.42
N ALA A 118 4.49 -11.34 18.71
CA ALA A 118 4.44 -10.63 19.98
C ALA A 118 4.08 -11.59 21.14
N ALA A 119 3.04 -12.41 20.99
CA ALA A 119 2.60 -13.32 22.02
C ALA A 119 3.67 -14.38 22.36
N ARG A 120 4.42 -14.86 21.39
CA ARG A 120 5.42 -15.92 21.55
C ARG A 120 6.85 -15.40 21.69
N ARG A 121 7.04 -14.06 21.76
CA ARG A 121 8.37 -13.42 21.90
C ARG A 121 9.34 -13.86 20.79
N ALA A 122 8.82 -13.96 19.56
CA ALA A 122 9.56 -14.54 18.44
C ALA A 122 10.84 -13.75 18.10
N PHE A 123 10.81 -12.41 18.22
CA PHE A 123 11.96 -11.55 17.96
C PHE A 123 13.11 -11.79 18.95
N GLU A 124 12.81 -11.91 20.23
CA GLU A 124 13.83 -12.18 21.26
C GLU A 124 14.46 -13.56 21.06
N GLY A 125 13.65 -14.59 20.75
CA GLY A 125 14.15 -15.91 20.45
C GLY A 125 15.00 -15.96 19.18
N GLU A 126 14.57 -15.28 18.13
CA GLU A 126 15.32 -15.16 16.88
C GLU A 126 16.67 -14.44 17.07
N GLN A 127 16.67 -13.34 17.84
CA GLN A 127 17.91 -12.64 18.17
C GLN A 127 18.91 -13.54 18.91
N GLN A 128 18.46 -14.31 19.89
CA GLN A 128 19.35 -15.18 20.64
C GLN A 128 20.01 -16.26 19.77
N ILE A 129 19.25 -16.82 18.85
CA ILE A 129 19.82 -17.79 17.88
C ILE A 129 20.85 -17.10 16.97
N ARG A 130 20.55 -15.89 16.45
CA ARG A 130 21.47 -15.16 15.57
C ARG A 130 22.74 -14.68 16.24
N THR A 131 22.66 -14.36 17.51
CA THR A 131 23.81 -13.86 18.29
C THR A 131 24.52 -14.95 19.07
N ASP A 132 24.10 -16.21 18.93
CA ASP A 132 24.66 -17.38 19.63
C ASP A 132 24.63 -17.17 21.18
N THR A 133 23.60 -16.52 21.66
CA THR A 133 23.41 -16.23 23.10
C THR A 133 22.40 -17.14 23.77
N TRP A 134 21.74 -18.02 23.01
CA TRP A 134 20.90 -19.05 23.57
C TRP A 134 21.78 -20.16 24.17
N SER A 135 21.76 -20.30 25.47
CA SER A 135 22.66 -21.21 26.18
C SER A 135 22.04 -22.57 26.52
N ASP A 136 20.77 -22.59 26.93
CA ASP A 136 20.13 -23.83 27.39
C ASP A 136 18.60 -23.64 27.51
N TRP A 137 17.90 -24.76 27.65
CA TRP A 137 16.48 -24.80 27.92
C TRP A 137 16.21 -24.73 29.42
N SER A 138 15.21 -23.93 29.85
CA SER A 138 14.65 -24.01 31.17
C SER A 138 13.13 -23.81 31.16
N ALA A 139 12.45 -24.35 32.16
CA ALA A 139 10.99 -24.30 32.27
C ALA A 139 10.42 -22.88 32.44
N THR A 140 11.25 -21.92 32.82
CA THR A 140 10.86 -20.52 33.08
C THR A 140 11.49 -19.54 32.12
N TYR A 141 12.28 -20.02 31.14
CA TYR A 141 13.00 -19.18 30.24
C TYR A 141 12.12 -18.78 29.02
N GLN A 142 12.11 -17.50 28.70
CA GLN A 142 11.38 -16.93 27.56
C GLN A 142 9.89 -17.34 27.45
N LEU A 143 9.20 -17.42 28.58
CA LEU A 143 7.79 -17.75 28.57
C LEU A 143 7.00 -16.70 27.78
N GLY A 144 6.28 -17.15 26.76
CA GLY A 144 5.34 -16.35 25.99
C GLY A 144 3.89 -16.61 26.40
N LEU A 145 2.97 -15.92 25.77
CA LEU A 145 1.53 -16.10 25.92
C LEU A 145 1.00 -17.09 24.88
N GLN A 146 0.34 -18.17 25.32
CA GLN A 146 -0.45 -19.01 24.43
C GLN A 146 -1.70 -18.26 24.00
N VAL A 147 -1.95 -18.16 22.69
CA VAL A 147 -3.12 -17.43 22.14
C VAL A 147 -4.36 -18.31 22.04
N THR A 148 -4.20 -19.62 21.92
CA THR A 148 -5.32 -20.59 21.80
C THR A 148 -6.31 -20.40 22.93
N GLY A 149 -7.59 -20.28 22.60
CA GLY A 149 -8.69 -20.08 23.53
C GLY A 149 -8.74 -18.69 24.19
N LYS A 150 -7.90 -17.75 23.80
CA LYS A 150 -7.90 -16.37 24.31
C LYS A 150 -8.89 -15.49 23.54
N ARG A 151 -9.28 -14.38 24.13
CA ARG A 151 -10.15 -13.40 23.48
C ARG A 151 -9.31 -12.42 22.68
N LEU A 152 -9.64 -12.24 21.39
CA LEU A 152 -9.07 -11.24 20.52
C LEU A 152 -10.04 -10.05 20.41
N GLY A 153 -9.61 -8.86 20.79
CA GLY A 153 -10.32 -7.62 20.50
C GLY A 153 -9.90 -7.08 19.13
N ILE A 154 -10.87 -6.74 18.30
CA ILE A 154 -10.63 -6.14 16.98
C ILE A 154 -11.28 -4.76 16.95
N ILE A 155 -10.45 -3.72 16.78
CA ILE A 155 -10.93 -2.35 16.60
C ILE A 155 -11.03 -2.09 15.10
N GLY A 156 -12.27 -1.97 14.58
CA GLY A 156 -12.55 -1.87 13.15
C GLY A 156 -12.86 -3.22 12.50
N MET A 157 -14.12 -3.42 12.09
CA MET A 157 -14.62 -4.65 11.48
C MET A 157 -14.87 -4.46 9.97
N GLY A 158 -13.96 -3.75 9.30
CA GLY A 158 -13.91 -3.65 7.85
C GLY A 158 -13.36 -4.92 7.19
N ARG A 159 -12.91 -4.83 5.93
CA ARG A 159 -12.39 -5.98 5.17
C ARG A 159 -11.29 -6.74 5.92
N VAL A 160 -10.25 -6.06 6.36
CA VAL A 160 -9.11 -6.67 7.08
C VAL A 160 -9.57 -7.24 8.44
N GLY A 161 -10.39 -6.51 9.21
CA GLY A 161 -10.89 -6.97 10.51
C GLY A 161 -11.71 -8.26 10.40
N GLN A 162 -12.56 -8.38 9.38
CA GLN A 162 -13.36 -9.60 9.13
C GLN A 162 -12.47 -10.79 8.74
N ILE A 163 -11.44 -10.56 7.92
CA ILE A 163 -10.47 -11.60 7.56
C ILE A 163 -9.67 -12.02 8.79
N MET A 164 -9.22 -11.06 9.60
CA MET A 164 -8.50 -11.34 10.85
C MET A 164 -9.35 -12.17 11.81
N ALA A 165 -10.63 -11.82 12.01
CA ALA A 165 -11.56 -12.57 12.85
C ALA A 165 -11.73 -14.02 12.35
N ARG A 166 -11.86 -14.22 11.05
CA ARG A 166 -11.96 -15.55 10.44
C ARG A 166 -10.70 -16.38 10.70
N ARG A 167 -9.50 -15.78 10.57
CA ARG A 167 -8.22 -16.47 10.80
C ARG A 167 -8.00 -16.81 12.26
N ALA A 168 -8.38 -15.91 13.18
CA ALA A 168 -8.25 -16.13 14.61
C ALA A 168 -9.04 -17.35 15.13
N ARG A 169 -10.12 -17.72 14.44
CA ARG A 169 -10.88 -18.96 14.73
C ARG A 169 -10.02 -20.22 14.60
N GLY A 170 -9.01 -20.24 13.74
CA GLY A 170 -8.06 -21.34 13.64
C GLY A 170 -7.20 -21.54 14.91
N PHE A 171 -7.21 -20.57 15.80
CA PHE A 171 -6.56 -20.61 17.13
C PHE A 171 -7.57 -20.71 18.27
N ASP A 172 -8.83 -21.06 17.98
CA ASP A 172 -9.92 -21.13 18.96
C ASP A 172 -10.13 -19.80 19.74
N MET A 173 -9.87 -18.67 19.10
CA MET A 173 -10.05 -17.33 19.68
C MET A 173 -11.45 -16.78 19.40
#